data_07ce2f43c56e0e2915cf9d45c3848cfe
#
_entry.id   07ce2f43c56e0e2915cf9d45c3848cfe
#
_cell.length_a   1.000
_cell.length_b   1.000
_cell.length_c   1.000
_cell.angle_alpha   90.00
_cell.angle_beta   90.00
_cell.angle_gamma   90.00
#
_symmetry.space_group_name_H-M   'P 1'
#
loop_
_entity.id
_entity.type
_entity.pdbx_description
1 polymer ?
#
loop_
_entity_poly.entity_id
_entity_poly.type
_entity_poly.pdbx_seq_one_letter_code
_entity_poly.pdbx_strand_id
1 'polypeptide(L)'
;MKLHVFYGSPRAFKAMALANHLGVEYEVRPLDPAKGEHLRPEFAALNPNKKIPVLEDDGFVLWESNAILQYVALKNLRADYSHWLRTSVRR
;
A
#
# COMPACT_ATOMS: atom_id res chain seq x y z
N MET A 1 3.74 4.66 5.16
CA MET A 1 2.75 3.99 4.28
C MET A 1 1.87 3.08 5.10
N LYS A 2 0.57 3.14 4.86
CA LYS A 2 -0.40 2.30 5.55
C LYS A 2 -1.16 1.46 4.54
N LEU A 3 -1.40 0.20 4.86
CA LEU A 3 -2.22 -0.70 4.05
C LEU A 3 -3.44 -1.13 4.86
N HIS A 4 -4.62 -0.76 4.37
CA HIS A 4 -5.88 -1.21 4.95
C HIS A 4 -6.27 -2.52 4.27
N VAL A 5 -6.28 -3.60 5.03
CA VAL A 5 -6.39 -4.94 4.47
C VAL A 5 -7.35 -5.81 5.26
N PHE A 6 -7.87 -6.84 4.58
CA PHE A 6 -8.49 -7.99 5.21
C PHE A 6 -7.60 -9.19 4.95
N TYR A 7 -7.13 -9.84 6.00
CA TYR A 7 -6.13 -10.90 5.88
C TYR A 7 -6.59 -12.11 5.05
N GLY A 8 -7.88 -12.32 4.91
CA GLY A 8 -8.42 -13.36 4.04
C GLY A 8 -8.45 -13.01 2.57
N SER A 9 -8.07 -11.79 2.19
CA SER A 9 -8.16 -11.33 0.81
C SER A 9 -6.87 -11.66 0.04
N PRO A 10 -6.97 -12.39 -1.10
CA PRO A 10 -5.80 -12.63 -1.94
C PRO A 10 -5.19 -11.36 -2.50
N ARG A 11 -6.00 -10.34 -2.75
CA ARG A 11 -5.52 -9.05 -3.28
C ARG A 11 -4.68 -8.30 -2.24
N ALA A 12 -5.11 -8.30 -0.99
CA ALA A 12 -4.34 -7.73 0.11
C ALA A 12 -3.03 -8.48 0.32
N PHE A 13 -3.08 -9.82 0.23
CA PHE A 13 -1.90 -10.65 0.34
C PHE A 13 -0.84 -10.29 -0.70
N LYS A 14 -1.24 -10.07 -1.95
CA LYS A 14 -0.32 -9.68 -3.01
C LYS A 14 0.40 -8.38 -2.70
N ALA A 15 -0.32 -7.38 -2.21
CA ALA A 15 0.27 -6.09 -1.88
C ALA A 15 1.28 -6.23 -0.74
N MET A 16 0.93 -6.96 0.31
CA MET A 16 1.83 -7.18 1.44
C MET A 16 3.06 -7.99 1.04
N ALA A 17 2.86 -9.04 0.23
CA ALA A 17 3.96 -9.89 -0.22
C ALA A 17 4.97 -9.09 -1.05
N LEU A 18 4.50 -8.24 -1.94
CA LEU A 18 5.38 -7.39 -2.75
C LEU A 18 6.15 -6.39 -1.88
N ALA A 19 5.46 -5.71 -0.96
CA ALA A 19 6.10 -4.76 -0.06
C ALA A 19 7.17 -5.44 0.78
N ASN A 20 6.87 -6.63 1.33
CA ASN A 20 7.84 -7.40 2.11
C ASN A 20 9.03 -7.82 1.25
N HIS A 21 8.79 -8.29 0.05
CA HIS A 21 9.85 -8.72 -0.86
C HIS A 21 10.80 -7.58 -1.21
N LEU A 22 10.25 -6.39 -1.42
CA LEU A 22 11.04 -5.21 -1.79
C LEU A 22 11.62 -4.45 -0.60
N GLY A 23 11.30 -4.87 0.62
CA GLY A 23 11.77 -4.19 1.83
C GLY A 23 11.13 -2.84 2.08
N VAL A 24 9.96 -2.58 1.50
CA VAL A 24 9.21 -1.34 1.72
C VAL A 24 8.52 -1.41 3.08
N GLU A 25 8.77 -0.42 3.93
CA GLU A 25 8.14 -0.35 5.24
C GLU A 25 6.69 0.12 5.13
N TYR A 26 5.80 -0.54 5.87
CA TYR A 26 4.40 -0.17 5.90
C TYR A 26 3.76 -0.60 7.21
N GLU A 27 2.68 0.10 7.57
CA GLU A 27 1.85 -0.24 8.72
C GLU A 27 0.58 -0.92 8.22
N VAL A 28 0.19 -2.01 8.85
CA VAL A 28 -1.04 -2.72 8.50
C VAL A 28 -2.20 -2.21 9.34
N ARG A 29 -3.30 -1.89 8.68
CA ARG A 29 -4.56 -1.51 9.32
C ARG A 29 -5.61 -2.54 8.97
N PRO A 30 -5.75 -3.61 9.76
CA PRO A 30 -6.69 -4.67 9.42
C PRO A 30 -8.14 -4.24 9.57
N LEU A 31 -8.98 -4.75 8.66
CA LEU A 31 -10.43 -4.55 8.67
C LEU A 31 -11.11 -5.89 8.63
N ASP A 32 -12.25 -6.00 9.31
CA ASP A 32 -13.07 -7.20 9.28
C ASP A 32 -14.39 -6.90 8.55
N PRO A 33 -14.53 -7.34 7.29
CA PRO A 33 -15.76 -7.12 6.54
C PRO A 33 -16.99 -7.78 7.16
N ALA A 34 -16.79 -8.89 7.88
CA ALA A 34 -17.90 -9.57 8.56
C ALA A 34 -18.50 -8.71 9.66
N LYS A 35 -17.72 -7.80 10.24
CA LYS A 35 -18.17 -6.84 11.23
C LYS A 35 -18.59 -5.49 10.63
N GLY A 36 -18.60 -5.39 9.29
CA GLY A 36 -18.96 -4.16 8.61
C GLY A 36 -17.94 -3.03 8.76
N GLU A 37 -16.69 -3.35 9.08
CA GLU A 37 -15.66 -2.32 9.31
C GLU A 37 -15.32 -1.55 8.05
N HIS A 38 -15.46 -2.17 6.88
CA HIS A 38 -15.27 -1.50 5.58
C HIS A 38 -16.40 -0.53 5.23
N LEU A 39 -17.50 -0.56 5.99
CA LEU A 39 -18.65 0.34 5.80
C LEU A 39 -18.59 1.57 6.69
N ARG A 40 -17.60 1.65 7.57
CA ARG A 40 -17.47 2.78 8.49
C ARG A 40 -17.18 4.07 7.72
N PRO A 41 -17.67 5.22 8.21
CA PRO A 41 -17.43 6.51 7.53
C PRO A 41 -15.95 6.82 7.31
N GLU A 42 -15.09 6.46 8.24
CA GLU A 42 -13.66 6.71 8.13
C GLU A 42 -13.06 5.98 6.92
N PHE A 43 -13.45 4.74 6.71
CA PHE A 43 -12.99 3.97 5.57
C PHE A 43 -13.65 4.43 4.27
N ALA A 44 -14.93 4.76 4.29
CA ALA A 44 -15.63 5.27 3.12
C ALA A 44 -15.03 6.58 2.63
N ALA A 45 -14.48 7.40 3.53
CA ALA A 45 -13.79 8.63 3.17
C ALA A 45 -12.50 8.33 2.39
N LEU A 46 -11.83 7.22 2.68
CA LEU A 46 -10.63 6.79 1.96
C LEU A 46 -10.99 6.16 0.62
N ASN A 47 -12.04 5.34 0.61
CA ASN A 47 -12.47 4.64 -0.60
C ASN A 47 -13.99 4.62 -0.69
N PRO A 48 -14.58 5.48 -1.53
CA PRO A 48 -16.03 5.52 -1.69
C PRO A 48 -16.64 4.19 -2.16
N ASN A 49 -15.86 3.35 -2.84
CA ASN A 49 -16.30 2.03 -3.28
C ASN A 49 -16.32 1.01 -2.15
N LYS A 50 -15.76 1.34 -0.98
CA LYS A 50 -15.78 0.49 0.22
C LYS A 50 -15.14 -0.87 -0.01
N LYS A 51 -14.12 -0.93 -0.85
CA LYS A 51 -13.37 -2.14 -1.18
C LYS A 51 -11.97 -2.12 -0.58
N ILE A 52 -11.42 -3.28 -0.35
CA ILE A 52 -10.09 -3.53 0.20
C ILE A 52 -9.27 -4.19 -0.91
N PRO A 53 -7.96 -3.92 -1.02
CA PRO A 53 -7.11 -3.10 -0.14
C PRO A 53 -7.13 -1.62 -0.47
N VAL A 54 -6.69 -0.80 0.49
CA VAL A 54 -6.46 0.63 0.30
C VAL A 54 -5.07 0.95 0.82
N LEU A 55 -4.33 1.75 0.08
CA LEU A 55 -3.02 2.24 0.49
C LEU A 55 -3.11 3.73 0.81
N GLU A 56 -2.52 4.12 1.93
CA GLU A 56 -2.29 5.53 2.27
C GLU A 56 -0.79 5.77 2.40
N ASP A 57 -0.32 6.82 1.78
CA ASP A 57 1.09 7.20 1.91
C ASP A 57 1.22 8.71 1.87
N ASP A 58 1.51 9.29 3.03
CA ASP A 58 1.78 10.72 3.19
C ASP A 58 0.70 11.62 2.57
N GLY A 59 -0.57 11.31 2.88
CA GLY A 59 -1.73 12.03 2.36
C GLY A 59 -2.24 11.58 1.01
N PHE A 60 -1.49 10.73 0.32
CA PHE A 60 -1.91 10.13 -0.93
C PHE A 60 -2.67 8.84 -0.66
N VAL A 61 -3.83 8.68 -1.29
CA VAL A 61 -4.68 7.50 -1.11
C VAL A 61 -4.86 6.80 -2.44
N LEU A 62 -4.65 5.49 -2.44
CA LEU A 62 -4.77 4.67 -3.64
C LEU A 62 -5.54 3.40 -3.31
N TRP A 63 -6.52 3.10 -4.14
CA TRP A 63 -7.30 1.87 -4.05
C TRP A 63 -7.35 1.23 -5.44
N GLU A 64 -7.51 -0.05 -5.53
CA GLU A 64 -7.30 -0.88 -6.70
C GLU A 64 -5.95 -1.62 -6.55
N SER A 65 -6.06 -2.95 -6.40
CA SER A 65 -4.89 -3.76 -6.04
C SER A 65 -3.74 -3.65 -7.04
N ASN A 66 -4.03 -3.62 -8.35
CA ASN A 66 -2.97 -3.52 -9.35
C ASN A 66 -2.26 -2.17 -9.29
N ALA A 67 -2.99 -1.09 -9.04
CA ALA A 67 -2.41 0.23 -8.88
C ALA A 67 -1.52 0.29 -7.64
N ILE A 68 -1.94 -0.36 -6.55
CA ILE A 68 -1.15 -0.46 -5.32
C ILE A 68 0.17 -1.18 -5.59
N LEU A 69 0.12 -2.31 -6.32
CA LEU A 69 1.33 -3.04 -6.68
C LEU A 69 2.31 -2.18 -7.48
N GLN A 70 1.80 -1.44 -8.44
CA GLN A 70 2.64 -0.53 -9.24
C GLN A 70 3.23 0.58 -8.39
N TYR A 71 2.45 1.15 -7.49
CA TYR A 71 2.92 2.22 -6.60
C TYR A 71 4.06 1.72 -5.71
N VAL A 72 3.90 0.56 -5.10
CA VAL A 72 4.92 -0.03 -4.21
C VAL A 72 6.20 -0.30 -4.98
N ALA A 73 6.08 -0.85 -6.20
CA ALA A 73 7.24 -1.12 -7.03
C ALA A 73 7.98 0.16 -7.43
N LEU A 74 7.24 1.20 -7.80
CA LEU A 74 7.83 2.49 -8.17
C LEU A 74 8.50 3.17 -6.98
N LYS A 75 7.91 3.06 -5.79
CA LYS A 75 8.48 3.62 -4.58
C LYS A 75 9.84 3.00 -4.28
N ASN A 76 9.95 1.69 -4.42
CA ASN A 76 11.21 0.99 -4.23
C ASN A 76 12.23 1.39 -5.30
N LEU A 77 11.82 1.46 -6.56
CA LEU A 77 12.69 1.83 -7.66
C LEU A 77 13.23 3.25 -7.49
N ARG A 78 12.40 4.19 -7.05
CA ARG A 78 12.82 5.55 -6.78
C ARG A 78 13.87 5.62 -5.68
N ALA A 79 13.70 4.85 -4.63
CA ALA A 79 14.66 4.79 -3.54
C ALA A 79 16.02 4.27 -4.02
N ASP A 80 16.01 3.18 -4.81
CA ASP A 80 17.21 2.61 -5.38
C ASP A 80 17.90 3.58 -6.33
N TYR A 81 17.14 4.25 -7.18
CA TYR A 81 17.68 5.22 -8.13
C TYR A 81 18.31 6.40 -7.42
N SER A 82 17.67 6.92 -6.38
CA SER A 82 18.22 8.02 -5.58
C SER A 82 19.53 7.61 -4.92
N HIS A 83 19.60 6.40 -4.38
CA HIS A 83 20.81 5.86 -3.79
C HIS A 83 21.91 5.76 -4.83
N TRP A 84 21.61 5.21 -6.00
CA TRP A 84 22.57 5.09 -7.11
C TRP A 84 23.11 6.45 -7.52
N LEU A 85 22.27 7.45 -7.67
CA LEU A 85 22.69 8.82 -8.03
C LEU A 85 23.67 9.39 -7.01
N ARG A 86 23.36 9.24 -5.72
CA ARG A 86 24.21 9.76 -4.65
C ARG A 86 25.59 9.11 -4.65
N THR A 87 25.66 7.82 -4.92
CA THR A 87 26.94 7.11 -4.95
C THR A 87 27.72 7.37 -6.24
N SER A 88 27.04 7.53 -7.36
CA SER A 88 27.67 7.73 -8.66
C SER A 88 28.23 9.14 -8.83
N VAL A 89 27.53 10.15 -8.35
CA VAL A 89 27.92 11.56 -8.52
C VAL A 89 29.15 11.93 -7.69
N ARG A 90 29.46 11.16 -6.66
CA ARG A 90 30.62 11.40 -5.81
C ARG A 90 31.95 11.00 -6.47
N ARG A 91 31.90 10.38 -7.61
CA ARG A 91 33.12 9.98 -8.35
C ARG A 91 33.59 11.11 -9.26
#